data_e3484a44b52ad6a3124ce875c37e371f
#
_entry.id   e3484a44b52ad6a3124ce875c37e371f
#
_cell.length_a   1.000
_cell.length_b   1.000
_cell.length_c   1.000
_cell.angle_alpha   90.00
_cell.angle_beta   90.00
_cell.angle_gamma   90.00
#
_symmetry.space_group_name_H-M   'P 1'
#
loop_
_entity.id
_entity.type
_entity.pdbx_description
1 polymer ?
#
loop_
_entity_poly.entity_id
_entity_poly.type
_entity_poly.pdbx_seq_one_letter_code
_entity_poly.pdbx_strand_id
1 'polypeptide(L)'
;MIELAALADELRAERWRDEEAAAGLARVVEGLDAAVIAVDDGGVVRLANRTAERLVGRALEGSHVAELGLAELVAIDAPRTIELALPGGHGTWEVRPSEVRLSGMPHRLIVMTDVQHALRAEERQAWQRLVRVLGHEINNSLGPISSIAQTLRAGLVQPQRRPDLDDDLQRGLEVIGRRAAALARFMRSYAQLVRLPPPRPGRVDVAAWIRRTVDLEARAAVEITGGPAVVVPGDPDQLDQLLINLVHNAVEASAETRGGVRVAWSTTGATVVVAVEDDGYGVADTANLFVPFFTTKPEGSGVGLVLARQIAEAHGGSLVVRNRKAGRGAEAVITLPAGGAFDRP
;
A
#
# COMPACT_ATOMS: atom_id res chain seq x y z
N MET A 1 14.49 54.38 43.50
CA MET A 1 13.23 53.65 43.83
C MET A 1 12.38 53.40 42.58
N ILE A 2 12.30 54.33 41.60
CA ILE A 2 11.49 54.17 40.39
C ILE A 2 12.08 53.13 39.42
N GLU A 3 13.40 53.00 39.29
CA GLU A 3 14.07 52.02 38.41
C GLU A 3 13.90 50.55 38.91
N LEU A 4 13.88 50.33 40.22
CA LEU A 4 13.66 49.00 40.82
C LEU A 4 12.22 48.49 40.62
N ALA A 5 11.24 49.41 40.58
CA ALA A 5 9.84 49.09 40.34
C ALA A 5 9.60 48.73 38.87
N ALA A 6 10.24 49.47 37.94
CA ALA A 6 10.17 49.19 36.53
C ALA A 6 10.81 47.84 36.16
N LEU A 7 11.97 47.53 36.74
CA LEU A 7 12.63 46.24 36.54
C LEU A 7 11.82 45.05 37.14
N ALA A 8 11.14 45.27 38.26
CA ALA A 8 10.25 44.26 38.83
C ALA A 8 8.99 44.01 38.00
N ASP A 9 8.47 45.04 37.37
CA ASP A 9 7.31 44.90 36.45
C ASP A 9 7.70 44.26 35.11
N GLU A 10 8.89 44.55 34.62
CA GLU A 10 9.44 43.89 33.41
C GLU A 10 9.69 42.39 33.64
N LEU A 11 10.29 42.01 34.76
CA LEU A 11 10.49 40.63 35.17
C LEU A 11 9.17 39.87 35.41
N ARG A 12 8.15 40.57 35.92
CA ARG A 12 6.81 39.97 36.08
C ARG A 12 6.15 39.74 34.69
N ALA A 13 6.27 40.70 33.80
CA ALA A 13 5.72 40.59 32.43
C ALA A 13 6.42 39.51 31.61
N GLU A 14 7.74 39.29 31.82
CA GLU A 14 8.48 38.18 31.21
C GLU A 14 8.03 36.82 31.77
N ARG A 15 7.93 36.69 33.08
CA ARG A 15 7.40 35.45 33.72
C ARG A 15 5.99 35.12 33.28
N TRP A 16 5.12 36.12 33.19
CA TRP A 16 3.73 35.92 32.69
C TRP A 16 3.70 35.41 31.24
N ARG A 17 4.55 35.95 30.39
CA ARG A 17 4.67 35.49 28.99
C ARG A 17 5.18 34.06 28.89
N ASP A 18 6.15 33.70 29.72
CA ASP A 18 6.70 32.35 29.75
C ASP A 18 5.68 31.34 30.31
N GLU A 19 4.94 31.70 31.35
CA GLU A 19 3.87 30.86 31.92
C GLU A 19 2.69 30.68 30.92
N GLU A 20 2.31 31.71 30.21
CA GLU A 20 1.24 31.64 29.19
C GLU A 20 1.66 30.83 27.98
N ALA A 21 2.90 30.96 27.55
CA ALA A 21 3.48 30.14 26.46
C ALA A 21 3.59 28.66 26.88
N ALA A 22 4.03 28.38 28.11
CA ALA A 22 4.10 27.02 28.63
C ALA A 22 2.71 26.38 28.77
N ALA A 23 1.73 27.13 29.26
CA ALA A 23 0.34 26.66 29.36
C ALA A 23 -0.31 26.45 27.99
N GLY A 24 0.06 27.26 27.00
CA GLY A 24 -0.34 27.06 25.60
C GLY A 24 0.20 25.79 24.99
N LEU A 25 1.50 25.54 25.17
CA LEU A 25 2.16 24.31 24.74
C LEU A 25 1.60 23.06 25.42
N ALA A 26 1.37 23.10 26.73
CA ALA A 26 0.76 22.01 27.47
C ALA A 26 -0.62 21.65 26.91
N ARG A 27 -1.46 22.65 26.59
CA ARG A 27 -2.78 22.43 25.97
C ARG A 27 -2.69 21.80 24.57
N VAL A 28 -1.70 22.20 23.78
CA VAL A 28 -1.46 21.58 22.46
C VAL A 28 -1.04 20.12 22.61
N VAL A 29 -0.10 19.84 23.52
CA VAL A 29 0.38 18.48 23.80
C VAL A 29 -0.75 17.59 24.36
N GLU A 30 -1.62 18.14 25.22
CA GLU A 30 -2.81 17.44 25.74
C GLU A 30 -3.84 17.11 24.65
N GLY A 31 -3.94 17.94 23.63
CA GLY A 31 -4.85 17.73 22.49
C GLY A 31 -4.35 16.78 21.41
N LEU A 32 -3.11 16.29 21.51
CA LEU A 32 -2.55 15.34 20.54
C LEU A 32 -3.11 13.93 20.78
N ASP A 33 -3.48 13.26 19.69
CA ASP A 33 -3.84 11.83 19.71
C ASP A 33 -2.62 10.90 19.85
N ALA A 34 -1.42 11.47 19.96
CA ALA A 34 -0.16 10.76 20.23
C ALA A 34 0.14 10.76 21.73
N ALA A 35 0.69 9.67 22.26
CA ALA A 35 1.21 9.62 23.61
C ALA A 35 2.57 10.33 23.65
N VAL A 36 2.69 11.33 24.53
CA VAL A 36 3.88 12.17 24.68
C VAL A 36 4.41 12.04 26.10
N ILE A 37 5.70 11.71 26.22
CA ILE A 37 6.39 11.55 27.52
C ILE A 37 7.74 12.26 27.44
N ALA A 38 8.07 13.10 28.42
CA ALA A 38 9.40 13.67 28.57
C ALA A 38 10.06 13.16 29.84
N VAL A 39 11.30 12.68 29.73
CA VAL A 39 12.06 12.03 30.81
C VAL A 39 13.36 12.79 31.03
N ASP A 40 13.75 13.03 32.27
CA ASP A 40 15.03 13.62 32.59
C ASP A 40 16.18 12.60 32.54
N ASP A 41 17.42 13.08 32.68
CA ASP A 41 18.62 12.22 32.69
C ASP A 41 18.63 11.17 33.80
N GLY A 42 17.85 11.39 34.86
CA GLY A 42 17.68 10.46 35.98
C GLY A 42 16.61 9.39 35.73
N GLY A 43 15.95 9.39 34.56
CA GLY A 43 14.88 8.44 34.24
C GLY A 43 13.53 8.77 34.89
N VAL A 44 13.32 9.98 35.36
CA VAL A 44 12.06 10.43 35.97
C VAL A 44 11.20 11.13 34.93
N VAL A 45 9.92 10.74 34.80
CA VAL A 45 8.95 11.39 33.91
C VAL A 45 8.64 12.80 34.43
N ARG A 46 8.90 13.81 33.60
CA ARG A 46 8.67 15.24 33.94
C ARG A 46 7.46 15.82 33.21
N LEU A 47 7.03 15.17 32.13
CA LEU A 47 5.84 15.56 31.41
C LEU A 47 5.22 14.28 30.78
N ALA A 48 3.91 14.16 30.92
CA ALA A 48 3.14 13.15 30.21
C ALA A 48 1.76 13.72 29.86
N ASN A 49 1.30 13.49 28.64
CA ASN A 49 -0.06 13.88 28.26
C ASN A 49 -1.07 12.78 28.61
N ARG A 50 -2.34 13.14 28.59
CA ARG A 50 -3.46 12.24 28.92
C ARG A 50 -3.48 10.97 28.07
N THR A 51 -3.02 11.02 26.83
CA THR A 51 -2.93 9.85 25.95
C THR A 51 -1.86 8.87 26.44
N ALA A 52 -0.71 9.35 26.92
CA ALA A 52 0.32 8.52 27.53
C ALA A 52 -0.16 7.88 28.84
N GLU A 53 -0.84 8.64 29.69
CA GLU A 53 -1.39 8.12 30.94
C GLU A 53 -2.47 7.05 30.72
N ARG A 54 -3.34 7.27 29.73
CA ARG A 54 -4.33 6.25 29.31
C ARG A 54 -3.67 4.97 28.81
N LEU A 55 -2.59 5.10 28.02
CA LEU A 55 -1.87 3.96 27.48
C LEU A 55 -1.19 3.12 28.57
N VAL A 56 -0.60 3.76 29.56
CA VAL A 56 0.06 3.08 30.69
C VAL A 56 -0.94 2.69 31.80
N GLY A 57 -2.12 3.30 31.81
CA GLY A 57 -3.21 3.01 32.76
C GLY A 57 -3.06 3.65 34.13
N ARG A 58 -2.11 4.59 34.30
CA ARG A 58 -1.88 5.36 35.54
C ARG A 58 -1.22 6.70 35.26
N ALA A 59 -1.20 7.59 36.26
CA ALA A 59 -0.43 8.83 36.24
C ALA A 59 1.07 8.52 36.12
N LEU A 60 1.78 9.30 35.30
CA LEU A 60 3.17 9.05 34.92
C LEU A 60 4.12 10.06 35.54
N GLU A 61 3.70 11.32 35.73
CA GLU A 61 4.57 12.39 36.22
C GLU A 61 5.14 12.09 37.59
N GLY A 62 6.44 12.33 37.75
CA GLY A 62 7.19 12.05 38.96
C GLY A 62 7.58 10.58 39.18
N SER A 63 7.12 9.65 38.35
CA SER A 63 7.48 8.23 38.43
C SER A 63 8.74 7.93 37.64
N HIS A 64 9.49 6.90 38.02
CA HIS A 64 10.66 6.44 37.30
C HIS A 64 10.26 5.46 36.19
N VAL A 65 10.84 5.62 34.97
CA VAL A 65 10.50 4.81 33.80
C VAL A 65 10.66 3.30 33.98
N ALA A 66 11.58 2.86 34.83
CA ALA A 66 11.76 1.45 35.18
C ALA A 66 10.55 0.87 35.94
N GLU A 67 9.92 1.65 36.82
CA GLU A 67 8.73 1.25 37.59
C GLU A 67 7.47 1.21 36.70
N LEU A 68 7.53 1.94 35.57
CA LEU A 68 6.46 2.02 34.59
C LEU A 68 6.57 0.94 33.49
N GLY A 69 7.68 0.18 33.46
CA GLY A 69 7.96 -0.75 32.36
C GLY A 69 8.30 -0.07 31.03
N LEU A 70 8.70 1.21 31.06
CA LEU A 70 8.96 2.03 29.87
C LEU A 70 10.47 2.18 29.58
N ALA A 71 11.34 1.49 30.32
CA ALA A 71 12.80 1.62 30.19
C ALA A 71 13.29 1.30 28.77
N GLU A 72 12.75 0.26 28.11
CA GLU A 72 13.09 -0.10 26.75
C GLU A 72 12.64 0.93 25.72
N LEU A 73 11.50 1.60 25.97
CA LEU A 73 11.00 2.68 25.13
C LEU A 73 11.89 3.92 25.18
N VAL A 74 12.37 4.24 26.37
CA VAL A 74 13.26 5.39 26.58
C VAL A 74 14.64 5.12 25.96
N ALA A 75 15.07 3.88 25.84
CA ALA A 75 16.34 3.49 25.21
C ALA A 75 16.35 3.52 23.68
N ILE A 76 15.22 3.81 23.03
CA ILE A 76 15.11 3.87 21.56
C ILE A 76 15.77 5.16 21.05
N ASP A 77 16.82 5.06 20.25
CA ASP A 77 17.60 6.21 19.74
C ASP A 77 17.18 6.70 18.36
N ALA A 78 16.39 5.90 17.62
CA ALA A 78 15.93 6.25 16.27
C ALA A 78 14.45 5.90 16.09
N PRO A 79 13.72 6.61 15.23
CA PRO A 79 12.32 6.30 14.93
C PRO A 79 12.16 4.85 14.49
N ARG A 80 11.24 4.12 15.14
CA ARG A 80 10.91 2.73 14.78
C ARG A 80 9.50 2.36 15.19
N THR A 81 8.95 1.38 14.49
CA THR A 81 7.66 0.77 14.82
C THR A 81 7.89 -0.43 15.73
N ILE A 82 7.12 -0.51 16.83
CA ILE A 82 7.18 -1.60 17.81
C ILE A 82 5.77 -2.06 18.19
N GLU A 83 5.65 -3.31 18.57
CA GLU A 83 4.45 -3.82 19.23
C GLU A 83 4.58 -3.61 20.75
N LEU A 84 3.57 -2.99 21.34
CA LEU A 84 3.49 -2.75 22.78
C LEU A 84 2.22 -3.35 23.34
N ALA A 85 2.38 -4.04 24.47
CA ALA A 85 1.29 -4.50 25.32
C ALA A 85 1.39 -3.76 26.65
N LEU A 86 0.61 -2.69 26.81
CA LEU A 86 0.52 -1.90 28.03
C LEU A 86 -0.87 -2.04 28.64
N PRO A 87 -1.06 -1.76 29.94
CA PRO A 87 -2.36 -1.91 30.62
C PRO A 87 -3.52 -1.17 29.95
N GLY A 88 -3.27 -0.04 29.30
CA GLY A 88 -4.29 0.76 28.60
C GLY A 88 -4.49 0.41 27.14
N GLY A 89 -3.74 -0.55 26.58
CA GLY A 89 -3.90 -0.98 25.20
C GLY A 89 -2.76 -1.84 24.67
N HIS A 90 -3.13 -2.70 23.71
CA HIS A 90 -2.19 -3.49 22.93
C HIS A 90 -2.25 -2.98 21.48
N GLY A 91 -1.10 -2.70 20.88
CA GLY A 91 -1.07 -2.19 19.51
C GLY A 91 0.34 -2.02 18.94
N THR A 92 0.36 -1.62 17.66
CA THR A 92 1.58 -1.26 16.94
C THR A 92 1.76 0.25 17.01
N TRP A 93 2.88 0.68 17.57
CA TRP A 93 3.18 2.08 17.83
C TRP A 93 4.43 2.52 17.07
N GLU A 94 4.35 3.65 16.39
CA GLU A 94 5.55 4.34 15.91
C GLU A 94 6.10 5.19 17.04
N VAL A 95 7.33 4.88 17.47
CA VAL A 95 8.04 5.59 18.54
C VAL A 95 9.09 6.50 17.92
N ARG A 96 8.99 7.78 18.20
CA ARG A 96 9.93 8.82 17.74
C ARG A 96 10.58 9.50 18.94
N PRO A 97 11.85 9.21 19.22
CA PRO A 97 12.62 9.93 20.23
C PRO A 97 13.09 11.27 19.69
N SER A 98 13.17 12.27 20.56
CA SER A 98 13.82 13.54 20.33
C SER A 98 14.34 14.14 21.64
N GLU A 99 15.18 15.15 21.57
CA GLU A 99 15.63 15.89 22.74
C GLU A 99 14.90 17.23 22.83
N VAL A 100 14.52 17.61 24.04
CA VAL A 100 13.86 18.87 24.34
C VAL A 100 14.45 19.48 25.61
N ARG A 101 14.47 20.80 25.70
CA ARG A 101 14.83 21.47 26.95
C ARG A 101 13.58 21.96 27.65
N LEU A 102 13.36 21.45 28.86
CA LEU A 102 12.31 21.92 29.75
C LEU A 102 12.98 22.67 30.93
N SER A 103 12.59 23.92 31.14
CA SER A 103 13.18 24.80 32.18
C SER A 103 14.73 24.86 32.07
N GLY A 104 15.28 24.84 30.86
CA GLY A 104 16.74 24.91 30.63
C GLY A 104 17.48 23.58 30.75
N MET A 105 16.85 22.51 31.25
CA MET A 105 17.45 21.19 31.44
C MET A 105 17.11 20.27 30.25
N PRO A 106 18.08 19.45 29.82
CA PRO A 106 17.81 18.48 28.73
C PRO A 106 16.86 17.39 29.20
N HIS A 107 15.93 17.02 28.35
CA HIS A 107 14.98 15.93 28.56
C HIS A 107 14.85 15.13 27.28
N ARG A 108 14.66 13.84 27.43
CA ARG A 108 14.34 12.94 26.33
C ARG A 108 12.84 12.91 26.12
N LEU A 109 12.41 13.41 24.96
CA LEU A 109 11.01 13.41 24.55
C LEU A 109 10.73 12.16 23.71
N ILE A 110 9.67 11.44 24.05
CA ILE A 110 9.21 10.25 23.34
C ILE A 110 7.79 10.52 22.88
N VAL A 111 7.59 10.47 21.58
CA VAL A 111 6.27 10.58 20.95
C VAL A 111 5.90 9.22 20.39
N MET A 112 4.75 8.68 20.82
CA MET A 112 4.23 7.40 20.35
C MET A 112 2.90 7.62 19.62
N THR A 113 2.84 7.21 18.36
CA THR A 113 1.64 7.31 17.53
C THR A 113 1.09 5.92 17.25
N ASP A 114 -0.20 5.71 17.49
CA ASP A 114 -0.88 4.46 17.15
C ASP A 114 -1.00 4.33 15.62
N VAL A 115 -0.22 3.42 15.05
CA VAL A 115 -0.20 3.17 13.60
C VAL A 115 -1.36 2.27 13.18
N GLN A 116 -1.89 1.45 14.09
CA GLN A 116 -3.00 0.54 13.76
C GLN A 116 -4.29 1.28 13.43
N HIS A 117 -4.54 2.41 14.08
CA HIS A 117 -5.78 3.17 13.83
C HIS A 117 -5.81 3.78 12.41
N ALA A 118 -4.68 4.30 11.94
CA ALA A 118 -4.53 4.84 10.60
C ALA A 118 -4.58 3.72 9.54
N LEU A 119 -3.83 2.63 9.75
CA LEU A 119 -3.85 1.44 8.88
C LEU A 119 -5.26 0.83 8.77
N ARG A 120 -5.96 0.63 9.88
CA ARG A 120 -7.34 0.10 9.88
C ARG A 120 -8.34 1.05 9.22
N ALA A 121 -8.11 2.36 9.24
CA ALA A 121 -8.94 3.33 8.53
C ALA A 121 -8.71 3.24 7.01
N GLU A 122 -7.46 3.16 6.58
CA GLU A 122 -7.10 2.95 5.17
C GLU A 122 -7.58 1.60 4.64
N GLU A 123 -7.39 0.52 5.40
CA GLU A 123 -7.92 -0.81 5.07
C GLU A 123 -9.44 -0.79 4.92
N ARG A 124 -10.16 -0.16 5.86
CA ARG A 124 -11.63 -0.03 5.77
C ARG A 124 -12.06 0.76 4.55
N GLN A 125 -11.38 1.85 4.22
CA GLN A 125 -11.68 2.61 3.00
C GLN A 125 -11.38 1.80 1.72
N ALA A 126 -10.28 1.05 1.70
CA ALA A 126 -9.96 0.14 0.61
C ALA A 126 -11.03 -0.95 0.46
N TRP A 127 -11.44 -1.58 1.57
CA TRP A 127 -12.54 -2.56 1.60
C TRP A 127 -13.88 -1.98 1.12
N GLN A 128 -14.25 -0.79 1.56
CA GLN A 128 -15.49 -0.13 1.12
C GLN A 128 -15.47 0.18 -0.38
N ARG A 129 -14.32 0.60 -0.90
CA ARG A 129 -14.14 0.81 -2.35
C ARG A 129 -14.27 -0.49 -3.12
N LEU A 130 -13.63 -1.57 -2.66
CA LEU A 130 -13.71 -2.90 -3.27
C LEU A 130 -15.15 -3.43 -3.29
N VAL A 131 -15.87 -3.37 -2.16
CA VAL A 131 -17.28 -3.81 -2.08
C VAL A 131 -18.18 -3.02 -3.01
N ARG A 132 -17.96 -1.70 -3.12
CA ARG A 132 -18.72 -0.83 -4.03
C ARG A 132 -18.49 -1.22 -5.49
N VAL A 133 -17.22 -1.39 -5.91
CA VAL A 133 -16.88 -1.81 -7.28
C VAL A 133 -17.47 -3.19 -7.58
N LEU A 134 -17.34 -4.12 -6.64
CA LEU A 134 -17.92 -5.47 -6.76
C LEU A 134 -19.44 -5.41 -6.97
N GLY A 135 -20.15 -4.61 -6.15
CA GLY A 135 -21.60 -4.43 -6.29
C GLY A 135 -22.00 -3.83 -7.64
N HIS A 136 -21.24 -2.85 -8.13
CA HIS A 136 -21.49 -2.25 -9.44
C HIS A 136 -21.26 -3.24 -10.58
N GLU A 137 -20.15 -3.98 -10.61
CA GLU A 137 -19.83 -4.91 -11.67
C GLU A 137 -20.78 -6.13 -11.72
N ILE A 138 -21.18 -6.64 -10.53
CA ILE A 138 -22.20 -7.70 -10.43
C ILE A 138 -23.53 -7.19 -11.01
N ASN A 139 -24.00 -6.02 -10.56
CA ASN A 139 -25.28 -5.48 -11.01
C ASN A 139 -25.27 -5.13 -12.51
N ASN A 140 -24.15 -4.57 -13.01
CA ASN A 140 -23.97 -4.25 -14.43
C ASN A 140 -23.96 -5.49 -15.34
N SER A 141 -23.60 -6.65 -14.78
CA SER A 141 -23.60 -7.93 -15.52
C SER A 141 -24.92 -8.67 -15.37
N LEU A 142 -25.48 -8.77 -14.16
CA LEU A 142 -26.69 -9.53 -13.86
C LEU A 142 -27.96 -8.81 -14.36
N GLY A 143 -28.03 -7.48 -14.31
CA GLY A 143 -29.17 -6.71 -14.77
C GLY A 143 -29.55 -7.00 -16.24
N PRO A 144 -28.62 -6.80 -17.18
CA PRO A 144 -28.85 -7.13 -18.60
C PRO A 144 -29.15 -8.61 -18.84
N ILE A 145 -28.45 -9.54 -18.15
CA ILE A 145 -28.72 -10.98 -18.24
C ILE A 145 -30.17 -11.28 -17.88
N SER A 146 -30.64 -10.76 -16.74
CA SER A 146 -32.01 -10.96 -16.26
C SER A 146 -33.04 -10.35 -17.22
N SER A 147 -32.81 -9.12 -17.68
CA SER A 147 -33.70 -8.42 -18.63
C SER A 147 -33.82 -9.16 -19.96
N ILE A 148 -32.69 -9.58 -20.55
CA ILE A 148 -32.70 -10.33 -21.82
C ILE A 148 -33.39 -11.67 -21.62
N ALA A 149 -33.09 -12.41 -20.57
CA ALA A 149 -33.74 -13.70 -20.30
C ALA A 149 -35.26 -13.55 -20.15
N GLN A 150 -35.75 -12.49 -19.49
CA GLN A 150 -37.17 -12.20 -19.39
C GLN A 150 -37.80 -11.87 -20.73
N THR A 151 -37.13 -11.08 -21.56
CA THR A 151 -37.59 -10.72 -22.90
C THR A 151 -37.69 -11.96 -23.80
N LEU A 152 -36.66 -12.80 -23.81
CA LEU A 152 -36.65 -14.05 -24.59
C LEU A 152 -37.75 -15.00 -24.12
N ARG A 153 -37.94 -15.13 -22.80
CA ARG A 153 -39.04 -15.93 -22.23
C ARG A 153 -40.40 -15.41 -22.65
N ALA A 154 -40.62 -14.08 -22.62
CA ALA A 154 -41.86 -13.49 -23.04
C ALA A 154 -42.15 -13.75 -24.55
N GLY A 155 -41.12 -13.69 -25.39
CA GLY A 155 -41.23 -14.03 -26.83
C GLY A 155 -41.61 -15.50 -27.07
N LEU A 156 -41.09 -16.41 -26.27
CA LEU A 156 -41.38 -17.84 -26.38
C LEU A 156 -42.84 -18.24 -25.99
N VAL A 157 -43.46 -17.46 -25.11
CA VAL A 157 -44.81 -17.73 -24.58
C VAL A 157 -45.90 -17.10 -25.46
N GLN A 158 -45.56 -16.26 -26.44
CA GLN A 158 -46.55 -15.64 -27.32
C GLN A 158 -47.22 -16.69 -28.20
N PRO A 159 -48.55 -16.62 -28.39
CA PRO A 159 -49.32 -17.62 -29.17
C PRO A 159 -48.95 -17.62 -30.67
N GLN A 160 -48.50 -16.44 -31.19
CA GLN A 160 -48.05 -16.32 -32.57
C GLN A 160 -46.49 -16.21 -32.56
N ARG A 161 -45.86 -17.24 -33.13
CA ARG A 161 -44.39 -17.25 -33.31
C ARG A 161 -43.96 -16.16 -34.30
N ARG A 162 -43.19 -15.20 -33.83
CA ARG A 162 -42.62 -14.15 -34.67
C ARG A 162 -41.56 -14.75 -35.60
N PRO A 163 -41.47 -14.32 -36.88
CA PRO A 163 -40.45 -14.83 -37.81
C PRO A 163 -39.02 -14.68 -37.31
N ASP A 164 -38.72 -13.59 -36.58
CA ASP A 164 -37.39 -13.22 -36.10
C ASP A 164 -37.04 -13.79 -34.73
N LEU A 165 -37.91 -14.64 -34.13
CA LEU A 165 -37.75 -15.14 -32.76
C LEU A 165 -36.45 -15.96 -32.59
N ASP A 166 -36.09 -16.78 -33.56
CA ASP A 166 -34.90 -17.64 -33.48
C ASP A 166 -33.61 -16.77 -33.52
N ASP A 167 -33.60 -15.71 -34.35
CA ASP A 167 -32.50 -14.75 -34.40
C ASP A 167 -32.40 -13.92 -33.09
N ASP A 168 -33.54 -13.52 -32.53
CA ASP A 168 -33.58 -12.80 -31.24
C ASP A 168 -33.08 -13.71 -30.12
N LEU A 169 -33.45 -15.00 -30.11
CA LEU A 169 -32.98 -16.00 -29.16
C LEU A 169 -31.45 -16.16 -29.26
N GLN A 170 -30.94 -16.34 -30.46
CA GLN A 170 -29.49 -16.52 -30.67
C GLN A 170 -28.71 -15.30 -30.19
N ARG A 171 -29.10 -14.11 -30.64
CA ARG A 171 -28.45 -12.85 -30.21
C ARG A 171 -28.54 -12.63 -28.68
N GLY A 172 -29.69 -12.89 -28.12
CA GLY A 172 -29.90 -12.76 -26.68
C GLY A 172 -29.06 -13.73 -25.87
N LEU A 173 -28.98 -14.99 -26.27
CA LEU A 173 -28.13 -16.01 -25.62
C LEU A 173 -26.64 -15.68 -25.75
N GLU A 174 -26.19 -15.17 -26.91
CA GLU A 174 -24.80 -14.70 -27.08
C GLU A 174 -24.46 -13.57 -26.14
N VAL A 175 -25.36 -12.58 -25.96
CA VAL A 175 -25.14 -11.47 -25.03
C VAL A 175 -25.08 -11.98 -23.58
N ILE A 176 -25.99 -12.87 -23.19
CA ILE A 176 -25.98 -13.54 -21.87
C ILE A 176 -24.64 -14.25 -21.67
N GLY A 177 -24.22 -15.07 -22.64
CA GLY A 177 -22.95 -15.81 -22.59
C GLY A 177 -21.73 -14.89 -22.39
N ARG A 178 -21.64 -13.82 -23.20
CA ARG A 178 -20.54 -12.83 -23.06
C ARG A 178 -20.53 -12.15 -21.68
N ARG A 179 -21.70 -11.74 -21.16
CA ARG A 179 -21.82 -11.12 -19.84
C ARG A 179 -21.47 -12.05 -18.71
N ALA A 180 -21.92 -13.31 -18.78
CA ALA A 180 -21.58 -14.34 -17.80
C ALA A 180 -20.08 -14.65 -17.80
N ALA A 181 -19.45 -14.76 -18.97
CA ALA A 181 -18.00 -14.95 -19.09
C ALA A 181 -17.20 -13.76 -18.53
N ALA A 182 -17.64 -12.52 -18.79
CA ALA A 182 -17.03 -11.32 -18.25
C ALA A 182 -17.10 -11.31 -16.70
N LEU A 183 -18.27 -11.61 -16.13
CA LEU A 183 -18.44 -11.71 -14.69
C LEU A 183 -17.56 -12.82 -14.06
N ALA A 184 -17.46 -13.97 -14.73
CA ALA A 184 -16.60 -15.05 -14.27
C ALA A 184 -15.11 -14.67 -14.29
N ARG A 185 -14.65 -13.92 -15.31
CA ARG A 185 -13.28 -13.37 -15.35
C ARG A 185 -13.06 -12.39 -14.21
N PHE A 186 -13.98 -11.46 -13.99
CA PHE A 186 -13.93 -10.49 -12.90
C PHE A 186 -13.82 -11.18 -11.54
N MET A 187 -14.68 -12.18 -11.28
CA MET A 187 -14.66 -12.93 -10.00
C MET A 187 -13.35 -13.71 -9.78
N ARG A 188 -12.74 -14.28 -10.82
CA ARG A 188 -11.41 -14.91 -10.73
C ARG A 188 -10.34 -13.91 -10.36
N SER A 189 -10.32 -12.75 -11.04
CA SER A 189 -9.36 -11.68 -10.74
C SER A 189 -9.51 -11.14 -9.32
N TYR A 190 -10.74 -11.00 -8.84
CA TYR A 190 -11.03 -10.63 -7.46
C TYR A 190 -10.49 -11.67 -6.46
N ALA A 191 -10.74 -12.95 -6.72
CA ALA A 191 -10.26 -14.03 -5.85
C ALA A 191 -8.71 -14.09 -5.78
N GLN A 192 -8.02 -13.80 -6.88
CA GLN A 192 -6.56 -13.71 -6.92
C GLN A 192 -6.04 -12.54 -6.08
N LEU A 193 -6.71 -11.37 -6.14
CA LEU A 193 -6.33 -10.19 -5.36
C LEU A 193 -6.48 -10.40 -3.84
N VAL A 194 -7.59 -11.04 -3.43
CA VAL A 194 -7.92 -11.22 -2.00
C VAL A 194 -7.17 -12.39 -1.35
N ARG A 195 -6.75 -13.37 -2.13
CA ARG A 195 -6.17 -14.63 -1.64
C ARG A 195 -4.71 -14.83 -2.02
N LEU A 196 -3.92 -13.76 -2.12
CA LEU A 196 -2.49 -13.94 -2.31
C LEU A 196 -1.93 -14.63 -1.04
N PRO A 197 -1.49 -15.90 -1.13
CA PRO A 197 -0.91 -16.58 0.03
C PRO A 197 0.46 -15.97 0.36
N PRO A 198 0.95 -16.12 1.59
CA PRO A 198 2.32 -15.74 1.90
C PRO A 198 3.30 -16.47 0.98
N PRO A 199 4.36 -15.78 0.50
CA PRO A 199 5.32 -16.38 -0.43
C PRO A 199 6.01 -17.58 0.22
N ARG A 200 6.23 -18.64 -0.57
CA ARG A 200 7.04 -19.80 -0.19
C ARG A 200 8.47 -19.53 -0.59
N PRO A 201 9.39 -19.24 0.35
CA PRO A 201 10.73 -18.82 0.00
C PRO A 201 11.50 -19.94 -0.70
N GLY A 202 12.04 -19.64 -1.87
CA GLY A 202 12.90 -20.47 -2.67
C GLY A 202 14.06 -19.65 -3.22
N ARG A 203 14.98 -20.30 -3.96
CA ARG A 203 16.06 -19.62 -4.67
C ARG A 203 15.66 -19.45 -6.13
N VAL A 204 15.56 -18.22 -6.60
CA VAL A 204 15.17 -17.91 -7.97
C VAL A 204 16.35 -17.30 -8.72
N ASP A 205 16.86 -18.01 -9.72
CA ASP A 205 17.81 -17.47 -10.68
C ASP A 205 17.09 -16.48 -11.59
N VAL A 206 17.50 -15.20 -11.55
CA VAL A 206 16.80 -14.10 -12.22
C VAL A 206 16.82 -14.26 -13.74
N ALA A 207 17.94 -14.72 -14.31
CA ALA A 207 18.05 -14.93 -15.76
C ALA A 207 17.13 -16.05 -16.25
N ALA A 208 17.10 -17.17 -15.51
CA ALA A 208 16.23 -18.31 -15.82
C ALA A 208 14.75 -17.95 -15.63
N TRP A 209 14.43 -17.22 -14.58
CA TRP A 209 13.08 -16.68 -14.32
C TRP A 209 12.57 -15.83 -15.46
N ILE A 210 13.35 -14.81 -15.87
CA ILE A 210 12.95 -13.88 -16.95
C ILE A 210 12.76 -14.64 -18.27
N ARG A 211 13.70 -15.52 -18.65
CA ARG A 211 13.59 -16.32 -19.89
C ARG A 211 12.33 -17.17 -19.88
N ARG A 212 12.09 -17.94 -18.83
CA ARG A 212 10.92 -18.81 -18.68
C ARG A 212 9.62 -18.01 -18.83
N THR A 213 9.53 -16.83 -18.21
CA THR A 213 8.32 -16.00 -18.26
C THR A 213 8.12 -15.35 -19.62
N VAL A 214 9.20 -14.87 -20.24
CA VAL A 214 9.14 -14.27 -21.59
C VAL A 214 8.75 -15.31 -22.63
N ASP A 215 9.25 -16.54 -22.52
CA ASP A 215 8.92 -17.65 -23.42
C ASP A 215 7.43 -18.04 -23.40
N LEU A 216 6.69 -17.68 -22.34
CA LEU A 216 5.24 -17.87 -22.26
C LEU A 216 4.44 -16.83 -23.08
N GLU A 217 5.06 -15.71 -23.46
CA GLU A 217 4.39 -14.67 -24.25
C GLU A 217 4.48 -15.01 -25.74
N ALA A 218 3.36 -15.44 -26.31
CA ALA A 218 3.28 -15.88 -27.70
C ALA A 218 2.82 -14.80 -28.69
N ARG A 219 2.31 -13.65 -28.21
CA ARG A 219 1.68 -12.62 -29.05
C ARG A 219 2.66 -11.64 -29.67
N ALA A 220 3.82 -11.44 -29.04
CA ALA A 220 4.88 -10.56 -29.53
C ALA A 220 6.25 -11.03 -29.06
N ALA A 221 7.28 -10.75 -29.87
CA ALA A 221 8.66 -10.97 -29.46
C ALA A 221 9.04 -9.95 -28.36
N VAL A 222 9.56 -10.46 -27.23
CA VAL A 222 10.08 -9.66 -26.14
C VAL A 222 11.61 -9.77 -26.16
N GLU A 223 12.29 -8.64 -26.26
CA GLU A 223 13.74 -8.59 -26.26
C GLU A 223 14.29 -8.69 -24.82
N ILE A 224 15.17 -9.65 -24.57
CA ILE A 224 15.88 -9.76 -23.31
C ILE A 224 17.27 -9.15 -23.51
N THR A 225 17.50 -7.96 -22.95
CA THR A 225 18.80 -7.27 -23.08
C THR A 225 19.85 -7.77 -22.09
N GLY A 226 19.46 -8.68 -21.19
CA GLY A 226 20.37 -9.36 -20.27
C GLY A 226 20.66 -8.59 -18.99
N GLY A 227 21.55 -9.17 -18.16
CA GLY A 227 22.00 -8.64 -16.88
C GLY A 227 22.94 -9.62 -16.17
N PRO A 228 23.43 -9.28 -14.97
CA PRO A 228 24.35 -10.12 -14.22
C PRO A 228 23.71 -11.43 -13.74
N ALA A 229 24.51 -12.48 -13.56
CA ALA A 229 24.06 -13.70 -12.90
C ALA A 229 23.78 -13.41 -11.42
N VAL A 230 22.52 -13.53 -11.01
CA VAL A 230 22.09 -13.23 -9.64
C VAL A 230 20.89 -14.11 -9.25
N VAL A 231 20.85 -14.46 -7.96
CA VAL A 231 19.76 -15.24 -7.36
C VAL A 231 19.09 -14.38 -6.31
N VAL A 232 17.75 -14.38 -6.31
CA VAL A 232 16.92 -13.71 -5.30
C VAL A 232 16.15 -14.74 -4.49
N PRO A 233 15.91 -14.49 -3.20
CA PRO A 233 14.96 -15.27 -2.42
C PRO A 233 13.54 -14.91 -2.84
N GLY A 234 12.68 -15.90 -3.08
CA GLY A 234 11.29 -15.65 -3.45
C GLY A 234 10.51 -16.90 -3.80
N ASP A 235 9.21 -16.73 -3.97
CA ASP A 235 8.30 -17.75 -4.45
C ASP A 235 8.30 -17.75 -5.98
N PRO A 236 8.79 -18.84 -6.65
CA PRO A 236 8.90 -18.85 -8.10
C PRO A 236 7.56 -18.62 -8.82
N ASP A 237 6.46 -19.20 -8.31
CA ASP A 237 5.15 -19.11 -8.94
C ASP A 237 4.58 -17.68 -8.84
N GLN A 238 4.77 -17.04 -7.69
CA GLN A 238 4.35 -15.65 -7.50
C GLN A 238 5.20 -14.68 -8.34
N LEU A 239 6.52 -14.87 -8.39
CA LEU A 239 7.39 -14.04 -9.22
C LEU A 239 7.10 -14.24 -10.70
N ASP A 240 6.80 -15.46 -11.17
CA ASP A 240 6.31 -15.71 -12.53
C ASP A 240 5.03 -14.92 -12.80
N GLN A 241 4.05 -14.97 -11.90
CA GLN A 241 2.79 -14.23 -12.03
C GLN A 241 3.01 -12.71 -12.08
N LEU A 242 3.93 -12.18 -11.27
CA LEU A 242 4.29 -10.77 -11.28
C LEU A 242 4.81 -10.37 -12.67
N LEU A 243 5.81 -11.08 -13.18
CA LEU A 243 6.45 -10.73 -14.44
C LEU A 243 5.53 -10.97 -15.64
N ILE A 244 4.71 -12.04 -15.65
CA ILE A 244 3.67 -12.28 -16.64
C ILE A 244 2.72 -11.08 -16.75
N ASN A 245 2.24 -10.57 -15.62
CA ASN A 245 1.34 -9.40 -15.62
C ASN A 245 1.99 -8.16 -16.24
N LEU A 246 3.28 -7.93 -15.98
CA LEU A 246 3.99 -6.76 -16.52
C LEU A 246 4.29 -6.92 -18.01
N VAL A 247 4.80 -8.08 -18.42
CA VAL A 247 5.10 -8.38 -19.83
C VAL A 247 3.82 -8.35 -20.66
N HIS A 248 2.74 -8.93 -20.17
CA HIS A 248 1.43 -8.91 -20.83
C HIS A 248 0.93 -7.46 -21.04
N ASN A 249 1.01 -6.62 -20.01
CA ASN A 249 0.62 -5.22 -20.12
C ASN A 249 1.49 -4.45 -21.12
N ALA A 250 2.78 -4.69 -21.14
CA ALA A 250 3.74 -4.07 -22.05
C ALA A 250 3.48 -4.47 -23.51
N VAL A 251 3.25 -5.78 -23.78
CA VAL A 251 2.92 -6.30 -25.11
C VAL A 251 1.63 -5.71 -25.63
N GLU A 252 0.58 -5.65 -24.79
CA GLU A 252 -0.68 -5.01 -25.19
C GLU A 252 -0.52 -3.52 -25.51
N ALA A 253 0.24 -2.78 -24.69
CA ALA A 253 0.48 -1.35 -24.94
C ALA A 253 1.29 -1.12 -26.21
N SER A 254 2.25 -2.00 -26.53
CA SER A 254 3.08 -1.91 -27.72
C SER A 254 2.36 -2.34 -29.00
N ALA A 255 1.36 -3.21 -28.90
CA ALA A 255 0.61 -3.69 -30.07
C ALA A 255 -0.08 -2.55 -30.83
N GLU A 256 -0.60 -1.55 -30.12
CA GLU A 256 -1.27 -0.39 -30.73
C GLU A 256 -0.30 0.54 -31.48
N THR A 257 0.97 0.57 -31.08
CA THR A 257 2.01 1.42 -31.67
C THR A 257 2.93 0.67 -32.63
N ARG A 258 2.79 -0.67 -32.74
CA ARG A 258 3.74 -1.58 -33.40
C ARG A 258 5.16 -1.44 -32.84
N GLY A 259 5.26 -1.11 -31.54
CA GLY A 259 6.50 -0.97 -30.82
C GLY A 259 7.03 -2.30 -30.28
N GLY A 260 8.21 -2.25 -29.65
CA GLY A 260 8.84 -3.39 -29.00
C GLY A 260 8.61 -3.42 -27.49
N VAL A 261 8.92 -4.57 -26.90
CA VAL A 261 8.99 -4.77 -25.44
C VAL A 261 10.38 -5.27 -25.09
N ARG A 262 10.98 -4.71 -24.04
CA ARG A 262 12.33 -5.07 -23.58
C ARG A 262 12.31 -5.41 -22.11
N VAL A 263 13.07 -6.43 -21.72
CA VAL A 263 13.30 -6.80 -20.32
C VAL A 263 14.78 -6.81 -20.04
N ALA A 264 15.17 -6.08 -18.99
CA ALA A 264 16.54 -6.00 -18.52
C ALA A 264 16.57 -6.15 -16.99
N TRP A 265 17.72 -6.57 -16.45
CA TRP A 265 17.94 -6.52 -15.00
C TRP A 265 19.35 -6.09 -14.67
N SER A 266 19.50 -5.51 -13.50
CA SER A 266 20.77 -5.04 -12.96
C SER A 266 20.83 -5.30 -11.45
N THR A 267 21.99 -5.12 -10.86
CA THR A 267 22.19 -5.16 -9.41
C THR A 267 22.70 -3.83 -8.90
N THR A 268 22.13 -3.35 -7.81
CA THR A 268 22.57 -2.14 -7.13
C THR A 268 22.72 -2.44 -5.65
N GLY A 269 23.95 -2.64 -5.18
CA GLY A 269 24.23 -3.09 -3.82
C GLY A 269 23.59 -4.45 -3.54
N ALA A 270 22.77 -4.52 -2.50
CA ALA A 270 22.03 -5.74 -2.11
C ALA A 270 20.64 -5.85 -2.77
N THR A 271 20.44 -5.21 -3.92
CA THR A 271 19.14 -5.13 -4.58
C THR A 271 19.26 -5.53 -6.04
N VAL A 272 18.29 -6.31 -6.53
CA VAL A 272 18.09 -6.60 -7.95
C VAL A 272 16.98 -5.70 -8.48
N VAL A 273 17.23 -5.09 -9.61
CA VAL A 273 16.27 -4.24 -10.33
C VAL A 273 15.95 -4.90 -11.66
N VAL A 274 14.67 -5.23 -11.89
CA VAL A 274 14.17 -5.74 -13.18
C VAL A 274 13.29 -4.68 -13.81
N ALA A 275 13.60 -4.30 -15.05
CA ALA A 275 12.87 -3.31 -15.82
C ALA A 275 12.16 -3.97 -17.01
N VAL A 276 10.87 -3.72 -17.16
CA VAL A 276 10.07 -4.06 -18.33
C VAL A 276 9.69 -2.76 -19.01
N GLU A 277 10.19 -2.55 -20.21
CA GLU A 277 9.95 -1.35 -21.03
C GLU A 277 9.07 -1.68 -22.24
N ASP A 278 8.14 -0.79 -22.55
CA ASP A 278 7.34 -0.82 -23.75
C ASP A 278 7.50 0.45 -24.58
N ASP A 279 7.18 0.37 -25.87
CA ASP A 279 7.14 1.49 -26.80
C ASP A 279 5.69 1.95 -27.08
N GLY A 280 4.75 1.72 -26.14
CA GLY A 280 3.36 2.11 -26.20
C GLY A 280 3.13 3.62 -26.08
N TYR A 281 1.89 4.01 -25.77
CA TYR A 281 1.53 5.42 -25.55
C TYR A 281 1.99 5.95 -24.20
N GLY A 282 2.51 5.09 -23.32
CA GLY A 282 2.85 5.44 -21.95
C GLY A 282 1.62 5.47 -21.03
N VAL A 283 1.77 6.12 -19.89
CA VAL A 283 0.78 6.15 -18.83
C VAL A 283 0.28 7.58 -18.65
N ALA A 284 -1.02 7.81 -18.87
CA ALA A 284 -1.63 9.15 -18.77
C ALA A 284 -1.83 9.61 -17.32
N ASP A 285 -2.22 8.70 -16.43
CA ASP A 285 -2.48 8.98 -15.01
C ASP A 285 -1.81 7.91 -14.13
N THR A 286 -0.71 8.31 -13.51
CA THR A 286 0.04 7.42 -12.60
C THR A 286 -0.62 7.23 -11.23
N ALA A 287 -1.53 8.12 -10.84
CA ALA A 287 -2.18 8.07 -9.53
C ALA A 287 -3.16 6.89 -9.40
N ASN A 288 -3.80 6.51 -10.51
CA ASN A 288 -4.82 5.46 -10.54
C ASN A 288 -4.30 4.07 -10.97
N LEU A 289 -3.03 3.95 -11.35
CA LEU A 289 -2.46 2.70 -11.88
C LEU A 289 -2.61 1.49 -10.95
N PHE A 290 -2.53 1.73 -9.65
CA PHE A 290 -2.61 0.71 -8.61
C PHE A 290 -3.95 0.71 -7.86
N VAL A 291 -4.98 1.36 -8.43
CA VAL A 291 -6.34 1.26 -7.92
C VAL A 291 -6.96 -0.03 -8.47
N PRO A 292 -7.40 -0.97 -7.60
CA PRO A 292 -8.00 -2.22 -8.06
C PRO A 292 -9.19 -1.97 -8.99
N PHE A 293 -9.26 -2.75 -10.07
CA PHE A 293 -10.30 -2.69 -11.11
C PHE A 293 -10.31 -1.41 -11.96
N PHE A 294 -9.37 -0.50 -11.74
CA PHE A 294 -9.17 0.61 -12.65
C PHE A 294 -8.47 0.12 -13.92
N THR A 295 -9.09 0.32 -15.06
CA THR A 295 -8.54 -0.04 -16.37
C THR A 295 -9.07 0.90 -17.46
N THR A 296 -8.22 1.25 -18.38
CA THR A 296 -8.58 1.97 -19.62
C THR A 296 -8.85 1.00 -20.77
N LYS A 297 -8.61 -0.30 -20.59
CA LYS A 297 -8.75 -1.34 -21.61
C LYS A 297 -10.14 -1.98 -21.55
N PRO A 298 -10.83 -2.20 -22.71
CA PRO A 298 -12.18 -2.77 -22.73
C PRO A 298 -12.30 -4.16 -22.11
N GLU A 299 -11.26 -4.99 -22.23
CA GLU A 299 -11.23 -6.36 -21.68
C GLU A 299 -10.29 -6.51 -20.47
N GLY A 300 -9.71 -5.41 -19.99
CA GLY A 300 -8.80 -5.41 -18.87
C GLY A 300 -9.52 -5.67 -17.55
N SER A 301 -8.95 -6.51 -16.69
CA SER A 301 -9.49 -6.75 -15.34
C SER A 301 -9.16 -5.63 -14.34
N GLY A 302 -8.18 -4.77 -14.62
CA GLY A 302 -7.67 -3.74 -13.70
C GLY A 302 -7.01 -4.32 -12.44
N VAL A 303 -6.64 -5.59 -12.42
CA VAL A 303 -6.06 -6.28 -11.25
C VAL A 303 -4.58 -6.60 -11.44
N GLY A 304 -4.12 -6.76 -12.68
CA GLY A 304 -2.77 -7.24 -12.97
C GLY A 304 -1.65 -6.42 -12.33
N LEU A 305 -1.70 -5.09 -12.44
CA LEU A 305 -0.68 -4.20 -11.82
C LEU A 305 -0.77 -4.19 -10.29
N VAL A 306 -1.97 -4.25 -9.73
CA VAL A 306 -2.18 -4.30 -8.29
C VAL A 306 -1.62 -5.59 -7.71
N LEU A 307 -1.90 -6.73 -8.35
CA LEU A 307 -1.38 -8.04 -7.96
C LEU A 307 0.15 -8.09 -8.10
N ALA A 308 0.71 -7.56 -9.19
CA ALA A 308 2.15 -7.47 -9.38
C ALA A 308 2.82 -6.65 -8.27
N ARG A 309 2.22 -5.53 -7.86
CA ARG A 309 2.72 -4.72 -6.74
C ARG A 309 2.65 -5.47 -5.42
N GLN A 310 1.52 -6.11 -5.10
CA GLN A 310 1.38 -6.90 -3.88
C GLN A 310 2.41 -8.04 -3.79
N ILE A 311 2.66 -8.71 -4.92
CA ILE A 311 3.70 -9.75 -4.99
C ILE A 311 5.08 -9.15 -4.72
N ALA A 312 5.44 -8.03 -5.35
CA ALA A 312 6.72 -7.37 -5.12
C ALA A 312 6.90 -6.99 -3.63
N GLU A 313 5.87 -6.37 -3.02
CA GLU A 313 5.85 -5.98 -1.62
C GLU A 313 5.94 -7.20 -0.67
N ALA A 314 5.23 -8.29 -0.96
CA ALA A 314 5.30 -9.53 -0.19
C ALA A 314 6.70 -10.18 -0.23
N HIS A 315 7.51 -9.86 -1.24
CA HIS A 315 8.91 -10.28 -1.36
C HIS A 315 9.91 -9.26 -0.81
N GLY A 316 9.45 -8.26 -0.04
CA GLY A 316 10.28 -7.20 0.53
C GLY A 316 10.83 -6.22 -0.51
N GLY A 317 10.23 -6.21 -1.69
CA GLY A 317 10.57 -5.35 -2.81
C GLY A 317 9.56 -4.24 -3.07
N SER A 318 9.61 -3.69 -4.28
CA SER A 318 8.66 -2.66 -4.74
C SER A 318 8.42 -2.75 -6.24
N LEU A 319 7.31 -2.17 -6.70
CA LEU A 319 6.99 -1.98 -8.12
C LEU A 319 6.63 -0.52 -8.39
N VAL A 320 7.31 0.07 -9.36
CA VAL A 320 7.03 1.43 -9.85
C VAL A 320 6.77 1.37 -11.36
N VAL A 321 5.70 2.04 -11.81
CA VAL A 321 5.40 2.20 -13.23
C VAL A 321 5.42 3.69 -13.56
N ARG A 322 6.15 4.06 -14.60
CA ARG A 322 6.33 5.45 -15.03
C ARG A 322 6.48 5.55 -16.55
N ASN A 323 6.32 6.74 -17.08
CA ASN A 323 6.70 7.01 -18.46
C ASN A 323 8.22 6.93 -18.62
N ARG A 324 8.67 6.38 -19.74
CA ARG A 324 10.10 6.32 -20.07
C ARG A 324 10.68 7.72 -20.17
N LYS A 325 11.92 7.87 -19.70
CA LYS A 325 12.66 9.16 -19.78
C LYS A 325 13.07 9.49 -21.20
N ALA A 326 13.32 8.50 -22.02
CA ALA A 326 13.71 8.64 -23.43
C ALA A 326 12.76 7.86 -24.32
N GLY A 327 12.12 8.54 -25.27
CA GLY A 327 11.20 7.94 -26.20
C GLY A 327 9.75 7.89 -25.71
N ARG A 328 8.92 7.08 -26.39
CA ARG A 328 7.52 6.80 -26.01
C ARG A 328 7.45 5.55 -25.14
N GLY A 329 6.34 5.39 -24.44
CA GLY A 329 6.02 4.18 -23.72
C GLY A 329 6.22 4.29 -22.22
N ALA A 330 6.00 3.18 -21.53
CA ALA A 330 6.16 3.06 -20.09
C ALA A 330 7.33 2.15 -19.71
N GLU A 331 7.75 2.28 -18.48
CA GLU A 331 8.75 1.46 -17.81
C GLU A 331 8.18 0.97 -16.48
N ALA A 332 8.08 -0.33 -16.31
CA ALA A 332 7.75 -0.97 -15.04
C ALA A 332 9.04 -1.48 -14.39
N VAL A 333 9.34 -0.97 -13.20
CA VAL A 333 10.57 -1.27 -12.47
C VAL A 333 10.23 -2.07 -11.21
N ILE A 334 10.70 -3.30 -11.15
CA ILE A 334 10.62 -4.17 -9.99
C ILE A 334 11.95 -4.06 -9.23
N THR A 335 11.88 -3.91 -7.92
CA THR A 335 13.03 -3.93 -7.03
C THR A 335 12.88 -5.10 -6.07
N LEU A 336 13.87 -5.99 -5.98
CA LEU A 336 13.85 -7.14 -5.08
C LEU A 336 15.17 -7.21 -4.27
N PRO A 337 15.15 -7.66 -3.02
CA PRO A 337 16.38 -7.87 -2.25
C PRO A 337 17.22 -9.00 -2.86
N ALA A 338 18.53 -8.79 -3.03
CA ALA A 338 19.47 -9.76 -3.62
C ALA A 338 19.99 -10.80 -2.62
N GLY A 339 19.62 -10.74 -1.35
CA GLY A 339 20.12 -11.65 -0.32
C GLY A 339 19.33 -11.58 0.98
N GLY A 340 19.06 -12.76 1.56
CA GLY A 340 18.89 -12.98 3.00
C GLY A 340 17.75 -12.29 3.76
N ALA A 341 16.74 -11.71 3.14
CA ALA A 341 15.67 -11.04 3.88
C ALA A 341 14.57 -11.99 4.40
N PHE A 342 14.57 -13.27 4.01
CA PHE A 342 13.59 -14.26 4.46
C PHE A 342 14.04 -15.10 5.67
N ASP A 343 15.23 -14.84 6.23
CA ASP A 343 15.76 -15.55 7.41
C ASP A 343 15.44 -14.81 8.74
N ARG A 344 14.24 -14.27 8.88
CA ARG A 344 13.73 -13.88 10.21
C ARG A 344 12.37 -14.53 10.43
N PRO A 345 12.30 -15.37 11.50
CA PRO A 345 11.07 -16.03 11.92
C PRO A 345 10.00 -15.04 12.35
#